data_5bc31cd5b961caeeaa47d7beded84ead
#
_entry.id   5bc31cd5b961caeeaa47d7beded84ead
#
_cell.length_a   1.000
_cell.length_b   1.000
_cell.length_c   1.000
_cell.angle_alpha   90.00
_cell.angle_beta   90.00
_cell.angle_gamma   90.00
#
_symmetry.space_group_name_H-M   'P 1'
#
loop_
_entity.id
_entity.type
_entity.pdbx_description
1 polymer ?
#
loop_
_entity_poly.entity_id
_entity_poly.type
_entity_poly.pdbx_seq_one_letter_code
_entity_poly.pdbx_strand_id
1 'polypeptide(L)'
;MKIVRWLAGLAVAASFVAAVPVAAQPYPNKPIRLIVPFAPGSGSDILARILSEPLSQALGQPIVIDNKPGNNTTVGTEIVATAAPDGYTLGLLTNSGLAASPGGLTSGVRYDPVKDLAYIALVASVNYVWLVNNDVNAKTAPELIKLIQANPGKYNYASGNTGGISYGGYLKNAHKLDVTHVPYKSTPPALADLISGHVQIMVADVPASLSMIRAGKVRPVGVPSPKRYELLPDVPTFAESGLPTPPNMDGWWALVAPAGTPDAILDRLNKEVVKVLETEAIRAKLLQTSLVPTPSTREQAVQYQKDQLQVWTKMVKDLNLKVE
;
A
#
# COMPACT_ATOMS: atom_id res chain seq x y z
N MET A 1 -68.93 34.07 47.69
CA MET A 1 -68.08 34.22 46.48
C MET A 1 -66.64 34.51 46.84
N LYS A 2 -65.86 33.56 47.30
CA LYS A 2 -64.37 33.68 47.50
C LYS A 2 -63.80 32.29 47.85
N ILE A 3 -63.78 31.36 46.92
CA ILE A 3 -62.97 30.11 46.95
C ILE A 3 -62.81 29.61 45.54
N VAL A 4 -61.90 30.15 44.73
CA VAL A 4 -61.33 29.53 43.48
C VAL A 4 -60.09 30.35 43.10
N ARG A 5 -59.03 30.35 43.86
CA ARG A 5 -57.79 31.00 43.50
C ARG A 5 -56.51 30.33 44.04
N TRP A 6 -56.53 29.05 44.36
CA TRP A 6 -55.35 28.35 44.99
C TRP A 6 -54.95 27.03 44.33
N LEU A 7 -55.25 26.81 43.06
CA LEU A 7 -54.87 25.55 42.37
C LEU A 7 -54.07 25.74 41.05
N ALA A 8 -53.45 26.90 40.86
CA ALA A 8 -52.65 27.17 39.68
C ALA A 8 -51.12 27.26 39.93
N GLY A 9 -50.62 26.81 41.04
CA GLY A 9 -49.22 26.99 41.46
C GLY A 9 -48.36 25.75 41.62
N LEU A 10 -48.75 24.55 41.16
CA LEU A 10 -48.01 23.31 41.44
C LEU A 10 -47.74 22.41 40.21
N ALA A 11 -47.62 22.94 39.03
CA ALA A 11 -47.38 22.14 37.82
C ALA A 11 -46.13 22.54 37.02
N VAL A 12 -45.17 23.25 37.60
CA VAL A 12 -43.91 23.66 36.89
C VAL A 12 -42.66 23.19 37.64
N ALA A 13 -42.71 22.10 38.34
CA ALA A 13 -41.52 21.55 39.00
C ALA A 13 -41.47 20.05 38.77
N ALA A 14 -40.91 19.58 37.68
CA ALA A 14 -40.24 18.26 37.49
C ALA A 14 -40.09 17.89 36.03
N SER A 15 -39.26 18.60 35.30
CA SER A 15 -38.66 18.07 34.01
C SER A 15 -37.16 18.38 33.97
N PHE A 16 -36.46 18.18 35.08
CA PHE A 16 -35.02 17.94 35.01
C PHE A 16 -34.87 16.49 34.54
N VAL A 17 -34.98 16.28 33.24
CA VAL A 17 -34.45 15.05 32.62
C VAL A 17 -32.95 15.07 32.90
N ALA A 18 -32.55 14.30 33.90
CA ALA A 18 -31.16 14.01 34.17
C ALA A 18 -30.60 13.42 32.84
N ALA A 19 -29.84 14.21 32.06
CA ALA A 19 -29.02 13.72 31.00
C ALA A 19 -28.03 12.75 31.65
N VAL A 20 -28.38 11.46 31.65
CA VAL A 20 -27.44 10.40 32.00
C VAL A 20 -26.29 10.55 31.01
N PRO A 21 -25.06 10.81 31.48
CA PRO A 21 -23.92 10.81 30.54
C PRO A 21 -23.89 9.45 29.86
N VAL A 22 -24.18 9.40 28.58
CA VAL A 22 -23.91 8.21 27.75
C VAL A 22 -22.42 8.03 27.85
N ALA A 23 -21.99 7.12 28.73
CA ALA A 23 -20.59 6.73 28.80
C ALA A 23 -20.20 6.28 27.36
N ALA A 24 -19.34 7.04 26.72
CA ALA A 24 -18.84 6.69 25.40
C ALA A 24 -18.29 5.26 25.48
N GLN A 25 -18.87 4.34 24.74
CA GLN A 25 -18.40 2.95 24.76
C GLN A 25 -16.93 2.93 24.39
N PRO A 26 -16.10 2.14 25.10
CA PRO A 26 -14.67 2.11 24.83
C PRO A 26 -14.43 1.68 23.39
N TYR A 27 -13.68 2.48 22.63
CA TYR A 27 -13.24 2.12 21.28
C TYR A 27 -12.08 1.12 21.35
N PRO A 28 -12.04 0.06 20.47
CA PRO A 28 -13.14 -0.41 19.65
C PRO A 28 -14.09 -1.36 20.40
N ASN A 29 -15.37 -1.37 20.01
CA ASN A 29 -16.41 -2.25 20.57
C ASN A 29 -17.11 -3.13 19.52
N LYS A 30 -16.67 -3.04 18.26
CA LYS A 30 -17.13 -3.85 17.10
C LYS A 30 -15.96 -4.11 16.16
N PRO A 31 -16.07 -5.07 15.22
CA PRO A 31 -15.04 -5.37 14.25
C PRO A 31 -14.59 -4.14 13.44
N ILE A 32 -13.30 -4.04 13.15
CA ILE A 32 -12.69 -2.99 12.34
C ILE A 32 -12.50 -3.53 10.92
N ARG A 33 -13.01 -2.81 9.93
CA ARG A 33 -12.83 -3.12 8.51
C ARG A 33 -11.52 -2.51 8.02
N LEU A 34 -10.62 -3.35 7.47
CA LEU A 34 -9.35 -2.92 6.90
C LEU A 34 -9.40 -3.02 5.38
N ILE A 35 -9.48 -1.87 4.71
CA ILE A 35 -9.43 -1.79 3.25
C ILE A 35 -8.00 -2.03 2.78
N VAL A 36 -7.85 -3.01 1.87
CA VAL A 36 -6.59 -3.34 1.18
C VAL A 36 -6.81 -3.13 -0.33
N PRO A 37 -6.15 -2.15 -0.96
CA PRO A 37 -6.48 -1.72 -2.33
C PRO A 37 -5.88 -2.61 -3.43
N PHE A 38 -5.63 -3.88 -3.12
CA PHE A 38 -5.07 -4.89 -4.03
C PHE A 38 -5.76 -6.24 -3.86
N ALA A 39 -5.59 -7.12 -4.85
CA ALA A 39 -6.14 -8.48 -4.81
C ALA A 39 -5.50 -9.33 -3.70
N PRO A 40 -6.20 -10.37 -3.21
CA PRO A 40 -5.61 -11.38 -2.35
C PRO A 40 -4.30 -11.95 -2.92
N GLY A 41 -3.31 -12.22 -2.06
CA GLY A 41 -1.98 -12.69 -2.44
C GLY A 41 -1.01 -11.60 -2.92
N SER A 42 -1.44 -10.34 -2.99
CA SER A 42 -0.53 -9.19 -3.20
C SER A 42 0.32 -8.92 -1.96
N GLY A 43 1.42 -8.16 -2.12
CA GLY A 43 2.25 -7.73 -0.99
C GLY A 43 1.45 -7.00 0.09
N SER A 44 0.45 -6.19 -0.29
CA SER A 44 -0.46 -5.51 0.65
C SER A 44 -1.36 -6.50 1.42
N ASP A 45 -1.88 -7.52 0.76
CA ASP A 45 -2.70 -8.55 1.39
C ASP A 45 -1.87 -9.43 2.35
N ILE A 46 -0.65 -9.79 1.95
CA ILE A 46 0.31 -10.52 2.80
C ILE A 46 0.60 -9.70 4.07
N LEU A 47 0.92 -8.40 3.91
CA LEU A 47 1.17 -7.50 5.04
C LEU A 47 -0.06 -7.41 5.96
N ALA A 48 -1.25 -7.18 5.39
CA ALA A 48 -2.49 -7.10 6.16
C ALA A 48 -2.76 -8.38 6.97
N ARG A 49 -2.56 -9.56 6.37
CA ARG A 49 -2.75 -10.86 7.06
C ARG A 49 -1.73 -11.12 8.16
N ILE A 50 -0.48 -10.68 7.98
CA ILE A 50 0.54 -10.78 9.04
C ILE A 50 0.15 -9.93 10.25
N LEU A 51 -0.44 -8.75 10.04
CA LEU A 51 -0.76 -7.80 11.09
C LEU A 51 -2.16 -7.97 11.69
N SER A 52 -3.13 -8.55 10.96
CA SER A 52 -4.53 -8.59 11.38
C SER A 52 -4.75 -9.33 12.71
N GLU A 53 -4.14 -10.49 12.87
CA GLU A 53 -4.30 -11.29 14.11
C GLU A 53 -3.68 -10.58 15.33
N PRO A 54 -2.39 -10.17 15.32
CA PRO A 54 -1.80 -9.49 16.48
C PRO A 54 -2.48 -8.15 16.79
N LEU A 55 -2.93 -7.39 15.79
CA LEU A 55 -3.70 -6.17 16.01
C LEU A 55 -5.10 -6.45 16.57
N SER A 56 -5.75 -7.54 16.13
CA SER A 56 -7.04 -7.97 16.69
C SER A 56 -6.93 -8.29 18.18
N GLN A 57 -5.84 -8.98 18.56
CA GLN A 57 -5.55 -9.28 19.98
C GLN A 57 -5.26 -8.00 20.78
N ALA A 58 -4.44 -7.09 20.25
CA ALA A 58 -4.07 -5.85 20.91
C ALA A 58 -5.27 -4.88 21.12
N LEU A 59 -6.18 -4.84 20.14
CA LEU A 59 -7.35 -3.97 20.14
C LEU A 59 -8.58 -4.61 20.81
N GLY A 60 -8.61 -5.95 20.98
CA GLY A 60 -9.73 -6.69 21.54
C GLY A 60 -10.91 -6.83 20.59
N GLN A 61 -10.76 -6.53 19.31
CA GLN A 61 -11.79 -6.65 18.27
C GLN A 61 -11.20 -7.20 16.96
N PRO A 62 -11.96 -8.00 16.20
CA PRO A 62 -11.50 -8.54 14.94
C PRO A 62 -11.15 -7.44 13.93
N ILE A 63 -10.06 -7.64 13.19
CA ILE A 63 -9.73 -6.86 11.99
C ILE A 63 -10.12 -7.67 10.76
N VAL A 64 -11.09 -7.17 10.00
CA VAL A 64 -11.66 -7.82 8.81
C VAL A 64 -11.05 -7.20 7.57
N ILE A 65 -10.23 -7.98 6.86
CA ILE A 65 -9.58 -7.56 5.61
C ILE A 65 -10.61 -7.54 4.49
N ASP A 66 -10.69 -6.41 3.77
CA ASP A 66 -11.56 -6.22 2.61
C ASP A 66 -10.74 -5.74 1.40
N ASN A 67 -10.45 -6.64 0.48
CA ASN A 67 -9.66 -6.35 -0.72
C ASN A 67 -10.49 -5.58 -1.76
N LYS A 68 -10.03 -4.37 -2.13
CA LYS A 68 -10.68 -3.45 -3.09
C LYS A 68 -9.70 -2.99 -4.18
N PRO A 69 -9.30 -3.88 -5.10
CA PRO A 69 -8.38 -3.52 -6.17
C PRO A 69 -9.06 -2.65 -7.24
N GLY A 70 -8.28 -1.79 -7.89
CA GLY A 70 -8.75 -1.02 -9.05
C GLY A 70 -8.08 0.32 -9.20
N ASN A 71 -7.93 0.73 -10.47
CA ASN A 71 -7.40 2.02 -10.91
C ASN A 71 -6.14 2.46 -10.13
N ASN A 72 -5.11 1.63 -10.13
CA ASN A 72 -3.86 1.84 -9.38
C ASN A 72 -4.11 2.27 -7.92
N THR A 73 -4.99 1.54 -7.22
CA THR A 73 -5.39 1.72 -5.80
C THR A 73 -6.35 2.88 -5.49
N THR A 74 -6.66 3.75 -6.44
CA THR A 74 -7.54 4.91 -6.17
C THR A 74 -8.92 4.50 -5.69
N VAL A 75 -9.48 3.37 -6.19
CA VAL A 75 -10.78 2.84 -5.76
C VAL A 75 -10.79 2.52 -4.25
N GLY A 76 -9.81 1.75 -3.77
CA GLY A 76 -9.73 1.40 -2.35
C GLY A 76 -9.41 2.61 -1.47
N THR A 77 -8.59 3.54 -1.95
CA THR A 77 -8.26 4.77 -1.24
C THR A 77 -9.48 5.69 -1.11
N GLU A 78 -10.28 5.86 -2.17
CA GLU A 78 -11.51 6.66 -2.15
C GLU A 78 -12.55 6.10 -1.16
N ILE A 79 -12.68 4.76 -1.05
CA ILE A 79 -13.53 4.13 -0.06
C ILE A 79 -13.15 4.53 1.37
N VAL A 80 -11.85 4.60 1.68
CA VAL A 80 -11.39 5.06 2.99
C VAL A 80 -11.62 6.55 3.16
N ALA A 81 -11.26 7.38 2.18
CA ALA A 81 -11.39 8.82 2.25
C ALA A 81 -12.83 9.30 2.47
N THR A 82 -13.82 8.53 1.99
CA THR A 82 -15.25 8.87 2.08
C THR A 82 -16.00 8.12 3.18
N ALA A 83 -15.32 7.26 3.96
CA ALA A 83 -15.96 6.52 5.04
C ALA A 83 -16.25 7.41 6.26
N ALA A 84 -17.11 6.91 7.15
CA ALA A 84 -17.37 7.58 8.43
C ALA A 84 -16.09 7.68 9.27
N PRO A 85 -15.81 8.85 9.90
CA PRO A 85 -14.59 9.07 10.68
C PRO A 85 -14.75 8.54 12.13
N ASP A 86 -15.23 7.29 12.27
CA ASP A 86 -15.50 6.64 13.54
C ASP A 86 -14.43 5.62 13.97
N GLY A 87 -13.38 5.45 13.16
CA GLY A 87 -12.27 4.53 13.40
C GLY A 87 -12.56 3.07 13.02
N TYR A 88 -13.74 2.72 12.48
CA TYR A 88 -14.08 1.35 12.12
C TYR A 88 -13.89 1.00 10.65
N THR A 89 -13.53 1.98 9.83
CA THR A 89 -13.01 1.74 8.48
C THR A 89 -11.60 2.33 8.40
N LEU A 90 -10.61 1.47 8.26
CA LEU A 90 -9.21 1.83 8.11
C LEU A 90 -8.70 1.41 6.73
N GLY A 91 -7.63 2.03 6.26
CA GLY A 91 -6.94 1.66 5.03
C GLY A 91 -5.49 1.27 5.28
N LEU A 92 -5.07 0.11 4.78
CA LEU A 92 -3.66 -0.22 4.61
C LEU A 92 -3.26 0.20 3.19
N LEU A 93 -2.96 1.49 3.05
CA LEU A 93 -2.77 2.12 1.75
C LEU A 93 -1.30 2.24 1.38
N THR A 94 -1.02 2.36 0.09
CA THR A 94 0.34 2.41 -0.45
C THR A 94 0.68 3.75 -1.07
N ASN A 95 1.97 3.97 -1.35
CA ASN A 95 2.43 5.10 -2.16
C ASN A 95 1.64 5.27 -3.48
N SER A 96 1.07 4.20 -4.04
CA SER A 96 0.24 4.28 -5.26
C SER A 96 -0.93 5.24 -5.07
N GLY A 97 -1.75 5.01 -4.03
CA GLY A 97 -2.91 5.86 -3.72
C GLY A 97 -2.58 7.11 -2.92
N LEU A 98 -1.49 7.09 -2.16
CA LEU A 98 -1.14 8.19 -1.23
C LEU A 98 -0.24 9.26 -1.85
N ALA A 99 0.50 8.95 -2.91
CA ALA A 99 1.47 9.86 -3.51
C ALA A 99 1.49 9.82 -5.04
N ALA A 100 1.66 8.65 -5.68
CA ALA A 100 1.90 8.57 -7.11
C ALA A 100 0.66 8.91 -7.94
N SER A 101 -0.50 8.32 -7.64
CA SER A 101 -1.75 8.63 -8.36
C SER A 101 -2.20 10.07 -8.15
N PRO A 102 -2.23 10.61 -6.91
CA PRO A 102 -2.47 12.04 -6.68
C PRO A 102 -1.40 12.95 -7.31
N GLY A 103 -0.16 12.47 -7.44
CA GLY A 103 0.95 13.16 -8.10
C GLY A 103 0.88 13.16 -9.64
N GLY A 104 -0.19 12.60 -10.23
CA GLY A 104 -0.43 12.64 -11.67
C GLY A 104 -0.18 11.33 -12.43
N LEU A 105 0.20 10.24 -11.72
CA LEU A 105 0.41 8.94 -12.37
C LEU A 105 -0.90 8.36 -12.93
N THR A 106 -2.04 8.60 -12.26
CA THR A 106 -3.36 8.09 -12.63
C THR A 106 -4.34 9.24 -12.77
N SER A 107 -5.17 9.22 -13.80
CA SER A 107 -6.23 10.21 -13.99
C SER A 107 -7.47 9.90 -13.12
N GLY A 108 -8.31 10.92 -12.88
CA GLY A 108 -9.61 10.75 -12.21
C GLY A 108 -9.53 10.44 -10.72
N VAL A 109 -8.47 10.85 -10.03
CA VAL A 109 -8.36 10.78 -8.55
C VAL A 109 -9.39 11.75 -7.94
N ARG A 110 -10.24 11.24 -7.03
CA ARG A 110 -11.37 11.99 -6.44
C ARG A 110 -11.20 12.27 -4.94
N TYR A 111 -10.00 12.16 -4.41
CA TYR A 111 -9.66 12.46 -3.03
C TYR A 111 -8.35 13.24 -2.96
N ASP A 112 -8.17 13.96 -1.89
CA ASP A 112 -6.93 14.64 -1.53
C ASP A 112 -6.24 13.84 -0.40
N PRO A 113 -5.08 13.21 -0.65
CA PRO A 113 -4.44 12.35 0.35
C PRO A 113 -3.96 13.11 1.59
N VAL A 114 -3.88 14.44 1.53
CA VAL A 114 -3.48 15.30 2.67
C VAL A 114 -4.68 15.74 3.49
N LYS A 115 -5.85 16.00 2.83
CA LYS A 115 -7.03 16.57 3.49
C LYS A 115 -8.06 15.52 3.90
N ASP A 116 -8.21 14.45 3.10
CA ASP A 116 -9.29 13.48 3.26
C ASP A 116 -8.89 12.25 4.08
N LEU A 117 -7.61 12.15 4.48
CA LEU A 117 -7.06 11.04 5.24
C LEU A 117 -6.34 11.51 6.51
N ALA A 118 -6.52 10.75 7.59
CA ALA A 118 -5.78 10.88 8.84
C ALA A 118 -4.74 9.74 8.94
N TYR A 119 -3.47 10.07 9.01
CA TYR A 119 -2.38 9.10 9.07
C TYR A 119 -2.21 8.58 10.49
N ILE A 120 -2.16 7.26 10.62
CA ILE A 120 -1.97 6.56 11.90
C ILE A 120 -0.49 6.19 12.07
N ALA A 121 0.10 5.49 11.11
CA ALA A 121 1.52 5.12 11.13
C ALA A 121 2.01 4.74 9.73
N LEU A 122 3.29 4.87 9.45
CA LEU A 122 3.98 4.07 8.45
C LEU A 122 4.07 2.63 8.98
N VAL A 123 3.99 1.66 8.08
CA VAL A 123 3.89 0.24 8.45
C VAL A 123 5.08 -0.56 7.93
N ALA A 124 5.32 -0.49 6.64
CA ALA A 124 6.41 -1.21 5.99
C ALA A 124 6.82 -0.56 4.67
N SER A 125 8.01 -0.91 4.20
CA SER A 125 8.46 -0.70 2.83
C SER A 125 8.69 -2.02 2.12
N VAL A 126 8.80 -1.99 0.78
CA VAL A 126 8.89 -3.19 -0.05
C VAL A 126 9.95 -3.05 -1.13
N ASN A 127 10.63 -4.16 -1.36
CA ASN A 127 11.63 -4.33 -2.41
C ASN A 127 11.00 -4.84 -3.72
N TYR A 128 11.63 -4.51 -4.84
CA TYR A 128 11.21 -4.93 -6.18
C TYR A 128 12.27 -5.79 -6.87
N VAL A 129 11.83 -6.64 -7.78
CA VAL A 129 12.69 -7.52 -8.56
C VAL A 129 12.22 -7.58 -10.01
N TRP A 130 13.17 -7.63 -10.93
CA TRP A 130 12.93 -7.87 -12.34
C TRP A 130 12.86 -9.35 -12.61
N LEU A 131 11.76 -9.77 -13.20
CA LEU A 131 11.43 -11.15 -13.52
C LEU A 131 11.24 -11.33 -15.01
N VAL A 132 11.60 -12.51 -15.50
CA VAL A 132 11.26 -12.96 -16.83
C VAL A 132 10.59 -14.33 -16.79
N ASN A 133 9.74 -14.59 -17.80
CA ASN A 133 9.25 -15.94 -18.07
C ASN A 133 10.45 -16.85 -18.38
N ASN A 134 10.36 -18.14 -18.06
CA ASN A 134 11.48 -19.08 -18.22
C ASN A 134 11.91 -19.33 -19.66
N ASP A 135 11.02 -19.08 -20.64
CA ASP A 135 11.31 -19.20 -22.06
C ASP A 135 12.10 -17.98 -22.63
N VAL A 136 12.22 -16.90 -21.84
CA VAL A 136 13.05 -15.75 -22.20
C VAL A 136 14.52 -16.10 -22.00
N ASN A 137 15.32 -16.08 -23.05
CA ASN A 137 16.74 -16.41 -22.99
C ASN A 137 17.60 -15.25 -22.48
N ALA A 138 17.34 -14.84 -21.21
CA ALA A 138 18.13 -13.86 -20.47
C ALA A 138 18.24 -14.30 -19.00
N LYS A 139 19.46 -14.26 -18.45
CA LYS A 139 19.75 -14.62 -17.05
C LYS A 139 20.07 -13.40 -16.18
N THR A 140 20.37 -12.29 -16.80
CA THR A 140 20.75 -11.02 -16.16
C THR A 140 20.03 -9.85 -16.81
N ALA A 141 19.93 -8.72 -16.10
CA ALA A 141 19.32 -7.51 -16.63
C ALA A 141 20.05 -6.97 -17.90
N PRO A 142 21.40 -6.96 -17.99
CA PRO A 142 22.08 -6.61 -19.23
C PRO A 142 21.78 -7.53 -20.42
N GLU A 143 21.66 -8.85 -20.18
CA GLU A 143 21.26 -9.79 -21.23
C GLU A 143 19.83 -9.52 -21.70
N LEU A 144 18.91 -9.25 -20.76
CA LEU A 144 17.54 -8.90 -21.09
C LEU A 144 17.47 -7.62 -21.94
N ILE A 145 18.21 -6.58 -21.57
CA ILE A 145 18.27 -5.32 -22.34
C ILE A 145 18.76 -5.58 -23.77
N LYS A 146 19.87 -6.31 -23.93
CA LYS A 146 20.40 -6.67 -25.25
C LYS A 146 19.39 -7.48 -26.05
N LEU A 147 18.72 -8.42 -25.43
CA LEU A 147 17.70 -9.26 -26.08
C LEU A 147 16.53 -8.43 -26.61
N ILE A 148 16.04 -7.47 -25.80
CA ILE A 148 14.97 -6.56 -26.21
C ILE A 148 15.43 -5.66 -27.36
N GLN A 149 16.63 -5.08 -27.28
CA GLN A 149 17.20 -4.22 -28.33
C GLN A 149 17.38 -4.95 -29.66
N ALA A 150 17.71 -6.24 -29.59
CA ALA A 150 17.84 -7.08 -30.83
C ALA A 150 16.48 -7.52 -31.41
N ASN A 151 15.36 -7.34 -30.66
CA ASN A 151 14.03 -7.77 -31.08
C ASN A 151 12.99 -6.68 -30.72
N PRO A 152 13.01 -5.50 -31.33
CA PRO A 152 12.13 -4.39 -31.02
C PRO A 152 10.66 -4.79 -31.20
N GLY A 153 9.79 -4.37 -30.26
CA GLY A 153 8.35 -4.62 -30.28
C GLY A 153 7.92 -6.06 -29.97
N LYS A 154 8.87 -7.00 -29.75
CA LYS A 154 8.56 -8.42 -29.54
C LYS A 154 8.13 -8.73 -28.11
N TYR A 155 8.57 -7.95 -27.14
CA TYR A 155 8.39 -8.24 -25.71
C TYR A 155 7.40 -7.28 -25.07
N ASN A 156 6.65 -7.81 -24.09
CA ASN A 156 5.76 -7.05 -23.22
C ASN A 156 6.27 -7.12 -21.79
N TYR A 157 6.13 -6.02 -21.04
CA TYR A 157 6.36 -6.05 -19.60
C TYR A 157 5.07 -5.76 -18.83
N ALA A 158 4.83 -6.56 -17.79
CA ALA A 158 3.71 -6.41 -16.88
C ALA A 158 4.07 -5.60 -15.64
N SER A 159 3.10 -4.92 -15.08
CA SER A 159 3.17 -4.34 -13.74
C SER A 159 1.84 -4.51 -13.01
N GLY A 160 1.89 -4.71 -11.70
CA GLY A 160 0.70 -4.86 -10.85
C GLY A 160 0.57 -3.76 -9.80
N ASN A 161 1.47 -2.78 -9.81
CA ASN A 161 1.50 -1.67 -8.84
C ASN A 161 2.43 -0.55 -9.35
N THR A 162 2.44 0.59 -8.63
CA THR A 162 3.24 1.77 -9.00
C THR A 162 4.74 1.49 -9.11
N GLY A 163 5.33 0.69 -8.22
CA GLY A 163 6.75 0.36 -8.32
C GLY A 163 7.07 -0.40 -9.60
N GLY A 164 6.22 -1.37 -9.97
CA GLY A 164 6.34 -2.09 -11.24
C GLY A 164 6.26 -1.17 -12.45
N ILE A 165 5.33 -0.22 -12.45
CA ILE A 165 5.18 0.80 -13.51
C ILE A 165 6.44 1.66 -13.59
N SER A 166 6.89 2.16 -12.45
CA SER A 166 7.97 3.17 -12.39
C SER A 166 9.34 2.57 -12.73
N TYR A 167 9.70 1.45 -12.12
CA TYR A 167 10.96 0.76 -12.45
C TYR A 167 10.98 0.21 -13.88
N GLY A 168 9.83 -0.29 -14.36
CA GLY A 168 9.70 -0.73 -15.75
C GLY A 168 9.83 0.42 -16.76
N GLY A 169 9.11 1.51 -16.50
CA GLY A 169 9.17 2.73 -17.30
C GLY A 169 10.55 3.39 -17.27
N TYR A 170 11.21 3.42 -16.11
CA TYR A 170 12.58 3.92 -16.00
C TYR A 170 13.53 3.16 -16.94
N LEU A 171 13.55 1.83 -16.89
CA LEU A 171 14.47 1.06 -17.71
C LEU A 171 14.14 1.16 -19.20
N LYS A 172 12.84 1.13 -19.55
CA LYS A 172 12.38 1.37 -20.92
C LYS A 172 12.96 2.67 -21.47
N ASN A 173 12.86 3.76 -20.69
CA ASN A 173 13.31 5.08 -21.11
C ASN A 173 14.85 5.21 -21.12
N ALA A 174 15.53 4.73 -20.07
CA ALA A 174 16.98 4.80 -19.92
C ALA A 174 17.72 4.05 -21.03
N HIS A 175 17.17 2.94 -21.51
CA HIS A 175 17.79 2.12 -22.54
C HIS A 175 17.07 2.17 -23.90
N LYS A 176 16.08 3.07 -24.06
CA LYS A 176 15.27 3.26 -25.28
C LYS A 176 14.71 1.93 -25.82
N LEU A 177 14.14 1.14 -24.90
CA LEU A 177 13.61 -0.18 -25.22
C LEU A 177 12.25 -0.07 -25.90
N ASP A 178 12.08 -0.76 -27.01
CA ASP A 178 10.78 -0.93 -27.66
C ASP A 178 10.07 -2.14 -27.07
N VAL A 179 9.34 -1.88 -25.95
CA VAL A 179 8.52 -2.85 -25.22
C VAL A 179 7.16 -2.24 -24.92
N THR A 180 6.13 -3.06 -24.97
CA THR A 180 4.76 -2.65 -24.60
C THR A 180 4.53 -2.86 -23.11
N HIS A 181 4.00 -1.86 -22.42
CA HIS A 181 3.55 -1.99 -21.03
C HIS A 181 2.14 -2.60 -20.99
N VAL A 182 1.95 -3.60 -20.13
CA VAL A 182 0.67 -4.24 -19.86
C VAL A 182 0.33 -4.02 -18.38
N PRO A 183 -0.54 -3.06 -18.05
CA PRO A 183 -0.91 -2.78 -16.66
C PRO A 183 -1.93 -3.80 -16.15
N TYR A 184 -1.73 -4.26 -14.90
CA TYR A 184 -2.65 -5.12 -14.16
C TYR A 184 -3.15 -4.42 -12.90
N LYS A 185 -4.31 -4.83 -12.41
CA LYS A 185 -4.89 -4.28 -11.17
C LYS A 185 -4.13 -4.69 -9.90
N SER A 186 -3.26 -5.70 -9.98
CA SER A 186 -2.48 -6.23 -8.86
C SER A 186 -1.38 -7.18 -9.36
N THR A 187 -0.35 -7.45 -8.53
CA THR A 187 0.76 -8.36 -8.83
C THR A 187 0.34 -9.81 -9.12
N PRO A 188 -0.59 -10.47 -8.39
CA PRO A 188 -0.92 -11.87 -8.62
C PRO A 188 -1.43 -12.20 -10.03
N PRO A 189 -2.39 -11.48 -10.64
CA PRO A 189 -2.79 -11.78 -12.02
C PRO A 189 -1.68 -11.52 -13.03
N ALA A 190 -0.87 -10.47 -12.87
CA ALA A 190 0.29 -10.21 -13.73
C ALA A 190 1.33 -11.35 -13.65
N LEU A 191 1.56 -11.88 -12.45
CA LEU A 191 2.49 -12.99 -12.22
C LEU A 191 1.99 -14.30 -12.84
N ALA A 192 0.68 -14.56 -12.82
CA ALA A 192 0.08 -15.70 -13.49
C ALA A 192 0.30 -15.65 -15.01
N ASP A 193 0.12 -14.47 -15.62
CA ASP A 193 0.35 -14.26 -17.04
C ASP A 193 1.85 -14.29 -17.41
N LEU A 194 2.73 -13.87 -16.49
CA LEU A 194 4.18 -14.06 -16.67
C LEU A 194 4.55 -15.54 -16.68
N ILE A 195 4.01 -16.34 -15.75
CA ILE A 195 4.28 -17.78 -15.66
C ILE A 195 3.80 -18.52 -16.92
N SER A 196 2.62 -18.15 -17.43
CA SER A 196 2.04 -18.77 -18.62
C SER A 196 2.65 -18.26 -19.95
N GLY A 197 3.50 -17.21 -19.91
CA GLY A 197 4.14 -16.65 -21.10
C GLY A 197 3.29 -15.64 -21.89
N HIS A 198 2.09 -15.26 -21.42
CA HIS A 198 1.28 -14.19 -22.02
C HIS A 198 2.00 -12.84 -21.97
N VAL A 199 2.78 -12.58 -20.93
CA VAL A 199 3.76 -11.50 -20.85
C VAL A 199 5.14 -12.10 -20.58
N GLN A 200 6.20 -11.46 -21.04
CA GLN A 200 7.55 -12.03 -21.01
C GLN A 200 8.39 -11.47 -19.87
N ILE A 201 8.07 -10.26 -19.43
CA ILE A 201 8.84 -9.50 -18.45
C ILE A 201 7.89 -8.94 -17.40
N MET A 202 8.36 -8.84 -16.16
CA MET A 202 7.60 -8.19 -15.10
C MET A 202 8.54 -7.51 -14.12
N VAL A 203 8.12 -6.36 -13.58
CA VAL A 203 8.70 -5.81 -12.37
C VAL A 203 7.69 -6.03 -11.25
N ALA A 204 8.07 -6.85 -10.27
CA ALA A 204 7.19 -7.29 -9.20
C ALA A 204 7.73 -6.93 -7.82
N ASP A 205 6.83 -6.71 -6.88
CA ASP A 205 7.16 -6.69 -5.46
C ASP A 205 7.60 -8.09 -5.00
N VAL A 206 8.69 -8.16 -4.25
CA VAL A 206 9.27 -9.44 -3.79
C VAL A 206 8.28 -10.26 -2.96
N PRO A 207 7.50 -9.70 -2.02
CA PRO A 207 6.57 -10.48 -1.21
C PRO A 207 5.59 -11.33 -2.03
N ALA A 208 4.99 -10.76 -3.08
CA ALA A 208 4.03 -11.48 -3.90
C ALA A 208 4.68 -12.50 -4.85
N SER A 209 5.96 -12.31 -5.21
CA SER A 209 6.65 -13.13 -6.22
C SER A 209 7.62 -14.16 -5.65
N LEU A 210 8.04 -14.02 -4.38
CA LEU A 210 9.11 -14.82 -3.77
C LEU A 210 8.88 -16.33 -3.85
N SER A 211 7.65 -16.79 -3.61
CA SER A 211 7.31 -18.23 -3.69
C SER A 211 7.46 -18.78 -5.10
N MET A 212 7.10 -18.01 -6.13
CA MET A 212 7.23 -18.40 -7.53
C MET A 212 8.68 -18.37 -8.00
N ILE A 213 9.48 -17.43 -7.51
CA ILE A 213 10.93 -17.38 -7.74
C ILE A 213 11.58 -18.63 -7.14
N ARG A 214 11.31 -18.95 -5.86
CA ARG A 214 11.85 -20.14 -5.17
C ARG A 214 11.42 -21.46 -5.82
N ALA A 215 10.21 -21.50 -6.35
CA ALA A 215 9.69 -22.66 -7.10
C ALA A 215 10.24 -22.75 -8.54
N GLY A 216 11.09 -21.83 -8.97
CA GLY A 216 11.65 -21.79 -10.34
C GLY A 216 10.60 -21.57 -11.43
N LYS A 217 9.42 -21.00 -11.10
CA LYS A 217 8.35 -20.72 -12.07
C LYS A 217 8.61 -19.48 -12.91
N VAL A 218 9.42 -18.57 -12.38
CA VAL A 218 9.90 -17.35 -13.04
C VAL A 218 11.37 -17.14 -12.68
N ARG A 219 12.09 -16.42 -13.54
CA ARG A 219 13.53 -16.16 -13.32
C ARG A 219 13.76 -14.71 -12.93
N PRO A 220 14.39 -14.44 -11.76
CA PRO A 220 14.84 -13.10 -11.41
C PRO A 220 16.12 -12.77 -12.20
N VAL A 221 16.20 -11.55 -12.74
CA VAL A 221 17.33 -11.09 -13.57
C VAL A 221 18.06 -9.88 -13.02
N GLY A 222 17.51 -9.23 -11.97
CA GLY A 222 18.16 -8.11 -11.31
C GLY A 222 17.25 -7.42 -10.30
N VAL A 223 17.88 -6.70 -9.37
CA VAL A 223 17.18 -5.86 -8.38
C VAL A 223 17.60 -4.39 -8.50
N PRO A 224 16.66 -3.44 -8.44
CA PRO A 224 16.93 -2.01 -8.58
C PRO A 224 17.41 -1.36 -7.27
N SER A 225 18.04 -2.13 -6.39
CA SER A 225 18.50 -1.72 -5.07
C SER A 225 20.03 -1.50 -5.08
N PRO A 226 20.57 -0.63 -4.18
CA PRO A 226 22.00 -0.48 -4.02
C PRO A 226 22.70 -1.72 -3.43
N LYS A 227 21.95 -2.65 -2.82
CA LYS A 227 22.44 -3.91 -2.24
C LYS A 227 21.55 -5.06 -2.65
N ARG A 228 22.12 -6.26 -2.75
CA ARG A 228 21.35 -7.50 -2.95
C ARG A 228 20.39 -7.71 -1.78
N TYR A 229 19.26 -8.34 -2.05
CA TYR A 229 18.30 -8.70 -1.02
C TYR A 229 18.71 -10.01 -0.36
N GLU A 230 18.61 -10.08 0.99
CA GLU A 230 18.95 -11.28 1.75
C GLU A 230 18.16 -12.51 1.30
N LEU A 231 16.91 -12.33 0.88
CA LEU A 231 16.05 -13.42 0.38
C LEU A 231 16.34 -13.83 -1.06
N LEU A 232 17.14 -13.04 -1.80
CA LEU A 232 17.54 -13.25 -3.20
C LEU A 232 19.05 -12.98 -3.37
N PRO A 233 19.95 -13.70 -2.62
CA PRO A 233 21.35 -13.38 -2.56
C PRO A 233 22.08 -13.59 -3.91
N ASP A 234 21.55 -14.47 -4.76
CA ASP A 234 22.14 -14.76 -6.07
C ASP A 234 21.69 -13.79 -7.16
N VAL A 235 20.74 -12.89 -6.89
CA VAL A 235 20.23 -11.91 -7.87
C VAL A 235 21.06 -10.64 -7.77
N PRO A 236 21.80 -10.26 -8.85
CA PRO A 236 22.66 -9.09 -8.81
C PRO A 236 21.85 -7.80 -8.77
N THR A 237 22.44 -6.77 -8.20
CA THR A 237 21.91 -5.40 -8.33
C THR A 237 22.16 -4.86 -9.74
N PHE A 238 21.45 -3.81 -10.13
CA PHE A 238 21.72 -3.12 -11.40
C PHE A 238 23.13 -2.55 -11.41
N ALA A 239 23.61 -1.96 -10.30
CA ALA A 239 24.97 -1.43 -10.20
C ALA A 239 26.04 -2.52 -10.40
N GLU A 240 25.91 -3.70 -9.77
CA GLU A 240 26.81 -4.84 -9.97
C GLU A 240 26.79 -5.34 -11.42
N SER A 241 25.69 -5.13 -12.11
CA SER A 241 25.51 -5.49 -13.52
C SER A 241 25.97 -4.41 -14.50
N GLY A 242 26.58 -3.32 -14.02
CA GLY A 242 27.02 -2.20 -14.84
C GLY A 242 25.89 -1.32 -15.38
N LEU A 243 24.69 -1.42 -14.80
CA LEU A 243 23.54 -0.58 -15.15
C LEU A 243 23.42 0.59 -14.19
N PRO A 244 22.89 1.75 -14.64
CA PRO A 244 22.62 2.86 -13.73
C PRO A 244 21.60 2.44 -12.68
N THR A 245 21.88 2.79 -11.42
CA THR A 245 20.93 2.60 -10.34
C THR A 245 19.77 3.59 -10.52
N PRO A 246 18.51 3.12 -10.58
CA PRO A 246 17.37 4.00 -10.69
C PRO A 246 17.19 4.82 -9.40
N PRO A 247 16.48 5.94 -9.45
CA PRO A 247 16.01 6.62 -8.24
C PRO A 247 15.24 5.65 -7.35
N ASN A 248 15.25 5.91 -6.04
CA ASN A 248 14.42 5.09 -5.14
C ASN A 248 12.93 5.31 -5.45
N MET A 249 12.30 4.27 -5.98
CA MET A 249 10.86 4.20 -6.31
C MET A 249 10.19 3.08 -5.49
N ASP A 250 10.77 2.72 -4.36
CA ASP A 250 10.26 1.65 -3.51
C ASP A 250 8.87 1.96 -2.98
N GLY A 251 8.07 0.91 -2.86
CA GLY A 251 6.75 1.01 -2.28
C GLY A 251 6.82 1.13 -0.76
N TRP A 252 5.83 1.81 -0.20
CA TRP A 252 5.64 1.90 1.24
C TRP A 252 4.14 1.84 1.57
N TRP A 253 3.83 1.43 2.80
CA TRP A 253 2.47 1.36 3.32
C TRP A 253 2.30 2.26 4.52
N ALA A 254 1.14 2.90 4.59
CA ALA A 254 0.65 3.55 5.80
C ALA A 254 -0.70 2.96 6.20
N LEU A 255 -0.91 2.86 7.51
CA LEU A 255 -2.25 2.69 8.07
C LEU A 255 -2.87 4.07 8.21
N VAL A 256 -4.07 4.23 7.66
CA VAL A 256 -4.81 5.50 7.65
C VAL A 256 -6.27 5.30 8.04
N ALA A 257 -6.89 6.38 8.49
CA ALA A 257 -8.33 6.49 8.72
C ALA A 257 -8.91 7.65 7.88
N PRO A 258 -10.24 7.80 7.77
CA PRO A 258 -10.86 9.01 7.21
C PRO A 258 -10.46 10.26 7.99
N ALA A 259 -10.35 11.40 7.30
CA ALA A 259 -10.16 12.68 7.97
C ALA A 259 -11.30 12.96 8.95
N GLY A 260 -10.99 13.65 10.06
CA GLY A 260 -11.96 13.92 11.13
C GLY A 260 -12.14 12.76 12.13
N THR A 261 -11.42 11.63 11.97
CA THR A 261 -11.37 10.60 13.00
C THR A 261 -10.79 11.19 14.30
N PRO A 262 -11.43 10.99 15.47
CA PRO A 262 -10.98 11.58 16.73
C PRO A 262 -9.53 11.21 17.09
N ASP A 263 -8.76 12.16 17.59
CA ASP A 263 -7.34 11.96 17.95
C ASP A 263 -7.14 10.82 18.96
N ALA A 264 -8.02 10.69 19.94
CA ALA A 264 -7.93 9.60 20.91
C ALA A 264 -8.00 8.20 20.25
N ILE A 265 -8.76 8.06 19.15
CA ILE A 265 -8.83 6.83 18.35
C ILE A 265 -7.53 6.65 17.57
N LEU A 266 -7.07 7.70 16.91
CA LEU A 266 -5.83 7.65 16.08
C LEU A 266 -4.62 7.33 16.96
N ASP A 267 -4.51 7.92 18.13
CA ASP A 267 -3.41 7.70 19.08
C ASP A 267 -3.41 6.26 19.63
N ARG A 268 -4.61 5.74 19.96
CA ARG A 268 -4.74 4.34 20.37
C ARG A 268 -4.31 3.39 19.25
N LEU A 269 -4.77 3.62 18.02
CA LEU A 269 -4.39 2.80 16.86
C LEU A 269 -2.89 2.89 16.58
N ASN A 270 -2.30 4.09 16.59
CA ASN A 270 -0.85 4.28 16.42
C ASN A 270 -0.07 3.47 17.46
N LYS A 271 -0.41 3.62 18.73
CA LYS A 271 0.26 2.91 19.84
C LYS A 271 0.27 1.40 19.64
N GLU A 272 -0.89 0.82 19.30
CA GLU A 272 -0.99 -0.63 19.15
C GLU A 272 -0.29 -1.12 17.86
N VAL A 273 -0.37 -0.37 16.76
CA VAL A 273 0.33 -0.70 15.50
C VAL A 273 1.85 -0.66 15.70
N VAL A 274 2.38 0.39 16.29
CA VAL A 274 3.82 0.52 16.55
C VAL A 274 4.30 -0.63 17.44
N LYS A 275 3.59 -0.90 18.55
CA LYS A 275 3.91 -2.01 19.46
C LYS A 275 3.93 -3.36 18.73
N VAL A 276 2.94 -3.64 17.88
CA VAL A 276 2.88 -4.88 17.08
C VAL A 276 4.07 -4.97 16.12
N LEU A 277 4.37 -3.89 15.39
CA LEU A 277 5.48 -3.84 14.42
C LEU A 277 6.87 -3.98 15.08
N GLU A 278 7.02 -3.56 16.34
CA GLU A 278 8.27 -3.68 17.10
C GLU A 278 8.47 -5.06 17.72
N THR A 279 7.43 -5.91 17.76
CA THR A 279 7.53 -7.27 18.27
C THR A 279 8.51 -8.10 17.41
N GLU A 280 9.47 -8.75 18.03
CA GLU A 280 10.50 -9.55 17.33
C GLU A 280 9.88 -10.59 16.38
N ALA A 281 8.87 -11.32 16.83
CA ALA A 281 8.18 -12.31 16.02
C ALA A 281 7.54 -11.72 14.76
N ILE A 282 6.93 -10.53 14.84
CA ILE A 282 6.32 -9.85 13.69
C ILE A 282 7.38 -9.28 12.77
N ARG A 283 8.43 -8.66 13.31
CA ARG A 283 9.58 -8.19 12.52
C ARG A 283 10.20 -9.33 11.72
N ALA A 284 10.49 -10.46 12.36
CA ALA A 284 11.04 -11.64 11.70
C ALA A 284 10.11 -12.16 10.59
N LYS A 285 8.79 -12.25 10.86
CA LYS A 285 7.80 -12.70 9.89
C LYS A 285 7.71 -11.76 8.68
N LEU A 286 7.77 -10.45 8.88
CA LEU A 286 7.79 -9.45 7.81
C LEU A 286 9.06 -9.59 6.96
N LEU A 287 10.23 -9.64 7.59
CA LEU A 287 11.51 -9.77 6.88
C LEU A 287 11.60 -11.07 6.07
N GLN A 288 11.03 -12.19 6.55
CA GLN A 288 10.93 -13.45 5.80
C GLN A 288 10.13 -13.33 4.50
N THR A 289 9.32 -12.31 4.37
CA THR A 289 8.55 -11.98 3.15
C THR A 289 9.12 -10.79 2.38
N SER A 290 10.31 -10.29 2.74
CA SER A 290 10.91 -9.06 2.15
C SER A 290 10.11 -7.78 2.41
N LEU A 291 9.29 -7.76 3.46
CA LEU A 291 8.64 -6.56 3.97
C LEU A 291 9.53 -5.99 5.08
N VAL A 292 9.94 -4.74 4.93
CA VAL A 292 10.79 -4.06 5.92
C VAL A 292 9.91 -3.22 6.83
N PRO A 293 9.76 -3.56 8.13
CA PRO A 293 8.90 -2.77 9.04
C PRO A 293 9.46 -1.36 9.23
N THR A 294 8.59 -0.36 9.14
CA THR A 294 8.92 1.08 9.27
C THR A 294 7.96 1.79 10.23
N PRO A 295 7.86 1.35 11.51
CA PRO A 295 6.96 1.97 12.46
C PRO A 295 7.28 3.47 12.63
N SER A 296 6.25 4.29 12.79
CA SER A 296 6.40 5.74 12.94
C SER A 296 5.37 6.33 13.89
N THR A 297 5.62 7.56 14.36
CA THR A 297 4.58 8.39 14.95
C THR A 297 3.59 8.87 13.87
N ARG A 298 2.47 9.44 14.28
CA ARG A 298 1.48 10.04 13.38
C ARG A 298 2.08 11.22 12.60
N GLU A 299 2.83 12.08 13.28
CA GLU A 299 3.48 13.28 12.72
C GLU A 299 4.53 12.88 11.66
N GLN A 300 5.33 11.86 11.96
CA GLN A 300 6.30 11.32 11.01
C GLN A 300 5.61 10.76 9.76
N ALA A 301 4.49 10.05 9.92
CA ALA A 301 3.73 9.51 8.79
C ALA A 301 3.14 10.63 7.91
N VAL A 302 2.59 11.68 8.52
CA VAL A 302 2.08 12.88 7.81
C VAL A 302 3.19 13.59 7.04
N GLN A 303 4.34 13.81 7.69
CA GLN A 303 5.45 14.50 7.04
C GLN A 303 6.00 13.67 5.88
N TYR A 304 6.23 12.37 6.11
CA TYR A 304 6.70 11.46 5.07
C TYR A 304 5.76 11.43 3.85
N GLN A 305 4.45 11.38 4.06
CA GLN A 305 3.49 11.41 2.98
C GLN A 305 3.58 12.71 2.16
N LYS A 306 3.69 13.87 2.80
CA LYS A 306 3.82 15.16 2.11
C LYS A 306 5.08 15.22 1.27
N ASP A 307 6.20 14.75 1.81
CA ASP A 307 7.48 14.69 1.11
C ASP A 307 7.39 13.74 -0.09
N GLN A 308 6.79 12.57 0.10
CA GLN A 308 6.59 11.58 -0.94
C GLN A 308 5.65 12.08 -2.06
N LEU A 309 4.61 12.84 -1.73
CA LEU A 309 3.73 13.43 -2.75
C LEU A 309 4.52 14.38 -3.67
N GLN A 310 5.41 15.20 -3.11
CA GLN A 310 6.27 16.09 -3.91
C GLN A 310 7.26 15.29 -4.78
N VAL A 311 7.90 14.26 -4.20
CA VAL A 311 8.84 13.38 -4.91
C VAL A 311 8.14 12.70 -6.08
N TRP A 312 6.98 12.10 -5.85
CA TRP A 312 6.24 11.39 -6.89
C TRP A 312 5.67 12.33 -7.95
N THR A 313 5.17 13.50 -7.59
CA THR A 313 4.71 14.52 -8.55
C THR A 313 5.83 14.92 -9.51
N LYS A 314 7.03 15.16 -8.96
CA LYS A 314 8.22 15.46 -9.77
C LYS A 314 8.62 14.27 -10.65
N MET A 315 8.70 13.08 -10.10
CA MET A 315 9.13 11.85 -10.77
C MET A 315 8.18 11.46 -11.92
N VAL A 316 6.88 11.50 -11.69
CA VAL A 316 5.86 11.23 -12.72
C VAL A 316 6.05 12.15 -13.92
N LYS A 317 6.30 13.43 -13.66
CA LYS A 317 6.56 14.43 -14.70
C LYS A 317 7.89 14.18 -15.43
N ASP A 318 8.99 14.04 -14.68
CA ASP A 318 10.35 13.96 -15.25
C ASP A 318 10.55 12.67 -16.07
N LEU A 319 9.95 11.56 -15.63
CA LEU A 319 10.03 10.26 -16.30
C LEU A 319 8.87 10.01 -17.27
N ASN A 320 7.96 10.98 -17.43
CA ASN A 320 6.74 10.86 -18.25
C ASN A 320 5.97 9.55 -17.99
N LEU A 321 5.81 9.22 -16.69
CA LEU A 321 5.11 8.01 -16.27
C LEU A 321 3.60 8.21 -16.39
N LYS A 322 2.90 7.21 -16.95
CA LYS A 322 1.43 7.19 -17.02
C LYS A 322 0.93 5.76 -16.82
N VAL A 323 -0.21 5.64 -16.17
CA VAL A 323 -1.05 4.44 -16.24
C VAL A 323 -2.15 4.77 -17.24
N GLU A 324 -2.08 4.13 -18.39
CA GLU A 324 -3.13 4.25 -19.42
C GLU A 324 -4.32 3.35 -19.06
#